data_a0dfc3182c549e6fa52007bd6d427bc9
#
_entry.id   a0dfc3182c549e6fa52007bd6d427bc9
#
_cell.length_a   1.000
_cell.length_b   1.000
_cell.length_c   1.000
_cell.angle_alpha   90.00
_cell.angle_beta   90.00
_cell.angle_gamma   90.00
#
_symmetry.space_group_name_H-M   'P 1'
#
loop_
_entity.id
_entity.type
_entity.pdbx_description
1 polymer ?
#
loop_
_entity_poly.entity_id
_entity_poly.type
_entity_poly.pdbx_seq_one_letter_code
_entity_poly.pdbx_strand_id
1 'polypeptide(L)'
;RDLVLKLAAKADVLIEGFRPGVTERLGLGPEDCAKVNERLVYGRMTGWGQTGPRALQAGHDINYISLNGLLHAVGHKGEKPVPPLNIAGDFGGGSMFLLVGILAALYERQTSGKGQVVDAAMVDGSSVLVQMMWAFRATGLWSDERGVNMLDTGAPYYDTYECSDGRYISVGAIEPQFYAELIEKLGLGGADLPDQNDMARWPELRAAPTETIAKHDRDHWATVFAGSDACGAPVLALN
;
A
#
# COMPACT_ATOMS: atom_id res chain seq x y z
N ARG A 1 9.11 17.59 31.29
CA ARG A 1 8.36 16.40 31.73
C ARG A 1 7.03 16.84 32.35
N ASP A 2 7.04 17.60 33.45
CA ASP A 2 5.86 17.89 34.27
C ASP A 2 4.73 18.61 33.51
N LEU A 3 5.06 19.50 32.56
CA LEU A 3 4.06 20.10 31.69
C LEU A 3 3.37 19.06 30.80
N VAL A 4 4.14 18.11 30.22
CA VAL A 4 3.58 17.04 29.37
C VAL A 4 2.67 16.12 30.21
N LEU A 5 3.06 15.74 31.42
CA LEU A 5 2.21 14.95 32.33
C LEU A 5 0.91 15.68 32.69
N LYS A 6 0.95 17.00 32.90
CA LYS A 6 -0.26 17.82 33.11
C LYS A 6 -1.20 17.82 31.89
N LEU A 7 -0.65 17.78 30.66
CA LEU A 7 -1.44 17.66 29.44
C LEU A 7 -2.01 16.23 29.30
N ALA A 8 -1.17 15.20 29.52
CA ALA A 8 -1.58 13.81 29.48
C ALA A 8 -2.71 13.48 30.46
N ALA A 9 -2.71 14.12 31.63
CA ALA A 9 -3.77 13.97 32.64
C ALA A 9 -5.16 14.40 32.15
N LYS A 10 -5.25 15.19 31.05
CA LYS A 10 -6.49 15.70 30.46
C LYS A 10 -6.72 15.23 29.02
N ALA A 11 -5.75 14.53 28.43
CA ALA A 11 -5.82 14.06 27.08
C ALA A 11 -6.57 12.72 26.98
N ASP A 12 -7.19 12.47 25.86
CA ASP A 12 -7.73 11.16 25.52
C ASP A 12 -6.66 10.25 24.90
N VAL A 13 -5.76 10.84 24.13
CA VAL A 13 -4.72 10.12 23.38
C VAL A 13 -3.41 10.89 23.49
N LEU A 14 -2.32 10.15 23.67
CA LEU A 14 -0.95 10.63 23.48
C LEU A 14 -0.30 9.75 22.41
N ILE A 15 0.35 10.38 21.42
CA ILE A 15 1.09 9.67 20.36
C ILE A 15 2.56 10.06 20.46
N GLU A 16 3.44 9.07 20.36
CA GLU A 16 4.88 9.27 20.25
C GLU A 16 5.48 8.43 19.11
N GLY A 17 6.60 8.90 18.55
CA GLY A 17 7.33 8.22 17.47
C GLY A 17 8.83 8.12 17.75
N PHE A 18 9.24 8.10 19.02
CA PHE A 18 10.63 7.94 19.39
C PHE A 18 11.06 6.47 19.37
N ARG A 19 12.38 6.26 19.41
CA ARG A 19 12.92 4.91 19.60
C ARG A 19 12.51 4.33 20.95
N PRO A 20 12.35 2.99 21.04
CA PRO A 20 12.01 2.34 22.31
C PRO A 20 12.87 2.79 23.48
N GLY A 21 12.24 3.02 24.62
CA GLY A 21 12.88 3.46 25.86
C GLY A 21 13.19 4.95 25.95
N VAL A 22 12.95 5.76 24.91
CA VAL A 22 13.20 7.20 24.98
C VAL A 22 12.21 7.90 25.90
N THR A 23 10.92 7.66 25.72
CA THR A 23 9.88 8.26 26.55
C THR A 23 9.96 7.79 28.00
N GLU A 24 10.31 6.53 28.22
CA GLU A 24 10.56 5.98 29.56
C GLU A 24 11.70 6.74 30.28
N ARG A 25 12.84 6.95 29.59
CA ARG A 25 13.97 7.72 30.18
C ARG A 25 13.62 9.17 30.48
N LEU A 26 12.65 9.73 29.75
CA LEU A 26 12.15 11.08 29.98
C LEU A 26 11.10 11.14 31.13
N GLY A 27 10.67 10.00 31.69
CA GLY A 27 9.58 9.89 32.63
C GLY A 27 8.22 10.26 32.01
N LEU A 28 8.05 9.89 30.74
CA LEU A 28 6.86 10.11 29.90
C LEU A 28 6.40 8.80 29.23
N GLY A 29 6.92 7.67 29.68
CA GLY A 29 6.52 6.36 29.16
C GLY A 29 5.05 6.02 29.48
N PRO A 30 4.53 4.93 28.90
CA PRO A 30 3.16 4.53 29.13
C PRO A 30 2.78 4.39 30.60
N GLU A 31 3.66 3.78 31.40
CA GLU A 31 3.43 3.63 32.85
C GLU A 31 3.40 4.95 33.61
N ASP A 32 4.26 5.92 33.23
CA ASP A 32 4.28 7.23 33.86
C ASP A 32 3.03 8.04 33.52
N CYS A 33 2.58 7.95 32.29
CA CYS A 33 1.35 8.60 31.84
C CYS A 33 0.10 7.94 32.46
N ALA A 34 0.08 6.61 32.61
CA ALA A 34 -1.02 5.90 33.23
C ALA A 34 -1.23 6.26 34.71
N LYS A 35 -0.15 6.60 35.44
CA LYS A 35 -0.25 7.10 36.84
C LYS A 35 -1.05 8.40 36.96
N VAL A 36 -1.04 9.24 35.93
CA VAL A 36 -1.76 10.52 35.93
C VAL A 36 -3.10 10.46 35.20
N ASN A 37 -3.28 9.46 34.31
CA ASN A 37 -4.52 9.24 33.59
C ASN A 37 -4.65 7.77 33.16
N GLU A 38 -5.34 6.96 33.94
CA GLU A 38 -5.58 5.53 33.62
C GLU A 38 -6.45 5.31 32.38
N ARG A 39 -7.11 6.37 31.89
CA ARG A 39 -7.95 6.34 30.69
C ARG A 39 -7.20 6.72 29.40
N LEU A 40 -5.93 7.14 29.51
CA LEU A 40 -5.14 7.57 28.37
C LEU A 40 -4.89 6.41 27.40
N VAL A 41 -5.19 6.61 26.12
CA VAL A 41 -4.72 5.73 25.04
C VAL A 41 -3.33 6.24 24.62
N TYR A 42 -2.33 5.37 24.76
CA TYR A 42 -0.94 5.71 24.49
C TYR A 42 -0.50 5.06 23.16
N GLY A 43 -0.44 5.83 22.06
CA GLY A 43 -0.03 5.37 20.74
C GLY A 43 1.49 5.45 20.55
N ARG A 44 2.09 4.34 20.14
CA ARG A 44 3.52 4.24 19.82
C ARG A 44 3.70 3.89 18.35
N MET A 45 4.42 4.72 17.61
CA MET A 45 4.78 4.48 16.22
C MET A 45 6.26 4.19 16.10
N THR A 46 6.63 3.03 15.61
CA THR A 46 8.03 2.67 15.36
C THR A 46 8.19 1.97 14.01
N GLY A 47 9.42 1.89 13.53
CA GLY A 47 9.73 1.10 12.35
C GLY A 47 9.74 -0.40 12.62
N TRP A 48 10.32 -0.81 13.75
CA TRP A 48 10.66 -2.20 14.06
C TRP A 48 9.92 -2.81 15.25
N GLY A 49 9.04 -2.06 15.91
CA GLY A 49 8.39 -2.46 17.16
C GLY A 49 9.22 -2.10 18.40
N GLN A 50 8.64 -2.38 19.58
CA GLN A 50 9.24 -2.06 20.88
C GLN A 50 10.32 -3.08 21.29
N THR A 51 10.32 -4.27 20.71
CA THR A 51 11.18 -5.39 21.08
C THR A 51 11.82 -6.01 19.84
N GLY A 52 12.76 -6.92 20.06
CA GLY A 52 13.44 -7.64 18.99
C GLY A 52 14.78 -7.03 18.58
N PRO A 53 15.53 -7.72 17.72
CA PRO A 53 16.93 -7.40 17.42
C PRO A 53 17.11 -6.07 16.67
N ARG A 54 16.07 -5.56 16.03
CA ARG A 54 16.10 -4.31 15.26
C ARG A 54 15.44 -3.13 15.97
N ALA A 55 14.82 -3.31 17.13
CA ALA A 55 14.02 -2.28 17.82
C ALA A 55 14.77 -0.95 18.01
N LEU A 56 16.08 -0.98 18.26
CA LEU A 56 16.93 0.20 18.44
C LEU A 56 17.62 0.68 17.16
N GLN A 57 17.42 -0.01 16.02
CA GLN A 57 18.05 0.39 14.76
C GLN A 57 17.28 1.53 14.09
N ALA A 58 18.00 2.38 13.37
CA ALA A 58 17.38 3.35 12.47
C ALA A 58 16.79 2.63 11.24
N GLY A 59 15.76 3.22 10.66
CA GLY A 59 15.17 2.76 9.42
C GLY A 59 14.15 3.77 8.91
N HIS A 60 13.77 3.62 7.66
CA HIS A 60 12.72 4.37 6.98
C HIS A 60 11.83 3.39 6.23
N ASP A 61 10.73 3.87 5.65
CA ASP A 61 9.76 3.08 4.88
C ASP A 61 10.42 1.97 4.05
N ILE A 62 11.34 2.36 3.17
CA ILE A 62 12.03 1.43 2.26
C ILE A 62 12.72 0.27 2.98
N ASN A 63 13.23 0.48 4.20
CA ASN A 63 13.89 -0.57 4.96
C ASN A 63 12.87 -1.55 5.56
N TYR A 64 11.72 -1.07 5.99
CA TYR A 64 10.65 -1.90 6.56
C TYR A 64 10.03 -2.80 5.50
N ILE A 65 9.68 -2.22 4.34
CA ILE A 65 9.10 -2.97 3.22
C ILE A 65 10.09 -3.87 2.48
N SER A 66 11.41 -3.66 2.66
CA SER A 66 12.44 -4.55 2.12
C SER A 66 12.41 -5.95 2.77
N LEU A 67 12.05 -6.02 4.07
CA LEU A 67 12.15 -7.27 4.83
C LEU A 67 10.93 -8.17 4.70
N ASN A 68 9.80 -7.64 4.26
CA ASN A 68 8.56 -8.39 4.12
C ASN A 68 8.18 -8.74 2.68
N GLY A 69 9.08 -8.49 1.72
CA GLY A 69 8.88 -8.82 0.32
C GLY A 69 8.10 -7.77 -0.50
N LEU A 70 7.49 -6.77 0.15
CA LEU A 70 6.70 -5.75 -0.57
C LEU A 70 7.56 -4.99 -1.58
N LEU A 71 8.73 -4.49 -1.16
CA LEU A 71 9.61 -3.76 -2.08
C LEU A 71 10.08 -4.65 -3.24
N HIS A 72 10.35 -5.94 -2.97
CA HIS A 72 10.75 -6.87 -4.02
C HIS A 72 9.66 -7.02 -5.10
N ALA A 73 8.40 -7.00 -4.70
CA ALA A 73 7.26 -7.19 -5.61
C ALA A 73 6.97 -5.97 -6.50
N VAL A 74 7.46 -4.77 -6.16
CA VAL A 74 7.15 -3.53 -6.91
C VAL A 74 8.23 -3.20 -7.93
N GLY A 75 7.82 -3.00 -9.19
CA GLY A 75 8.70 -2.63 -10.31
C GLY A 75 8.46 -3.49 -11.54
N HIS A 76 9.26 -3.29 -12.58
CA HIS A 76 9.11 -3.98 -13.86
C HIS A 76 9.98 -5.25 -13.94
N LYS A 77 9.60 -6.14 -14.86
CA LYS A 77 10.34 -7.38 -15.16
C LYS A 77 11.79 -7.08 -15.54
N GLY A 78 12.73 -7.77 -14.90
CA GLY A 78 14.16 -7.64 -15.21
C GLY A 78 14.83 -6.37 -14.67
N GLU A 79 14.06 -5.46 -14.04
CA GLU A 79 14.58 -4.23 -13.46
C GLU A 79 14.74 -4.32 -11.92
N LYS A 80 15.42 -3.33 -11.34
CA LYS A 80 15.52 -3.20 -9.89
C LYS A 80 14.15 -2.90 -9.26
N PRO A 81 13.93 -3.25 -7.98
CA PRO A 81 12.73 -2.84 -7.26
C PRO A 81 12.56 -1.32 -7.25
N VAL A 82 11.32 -0.85 -7.35
CA VAL A 82 10.96 0.58 -7.33
C VAL A 82 10.25 0.90 -6.01
N PRO A 83 10.79 1.80 -5.16
CA PRO A 83 10.09 2.21 -3.94
C PRO A 83 8.77 2.91 -4.26
N PRO A 84 7.64 2.48 -3.67
CA PRO A 84 6.33 3.12 -3.87
C PRO A 84 6.20 4.37 -2.98
N LEU A 85 7.16 5.30 -3.05
CA LEU A 85 7.32 6.40 -2.10
C LEU A 85 7.42 5.86 -0.65
N ASN A 86 6.91 6.60 0.33
CA ASN A 86 6.78 6.15 1.71
C ASN A 86 5.31 5.82 2.08
N ILE A 87 4.53 5.41 1.09
CA ILE A 87 3.09 5.18 1.27
C ILE A 87 2.82 3.85 1.96
N ALA A 88 3.63 2.82 1.67
CA ALA A 88 3.35 1.47 2.10
C ALA A 88 3.83 1.17 3.53
N GLY A 89 5.03 1.61 3.91
CA GLY A 89 5.56 1.41 5.26
C GLY A 89 5.05 2.46 6.24
N ASP A 90 5.36 3.75 5.99
CA ASP A 90 5.08 4.83 6.94
C ASP A 90 3.57 5.10 7.09
N PHE A 91 2.86 5.22 5.98
CA PHE A 91 1.43 5.57 6.02
C PHE A 91 0.53 4.34 6.08
N GLY A 92 0.58 3.45 5.10
CA GLY A 92 -0.29 2.27 5.05
C GLY A 92 -0.05 1.31 6.22
N GLY A 93 1.20 0.88 6.41
CA GLY A 93 1.60 -0.06 7.46
C GLY A 93 1.72 0.56 8.85
N GLY A 94 2.09 1.84 8.93
CA GLY A 94 2.28 2.55 10.19
C GLY A 94 1.07 3.35 10.61
N SER A 95 0.89 4.52 10.00
CA SER A 95 -0.07 5.53 10.45
C SER A 95 -1.52 5.02 10.47
N MET A 96 -1.95 4.28 9.45
CA MET A 96 -3.31 3.76 9.40
C MET A 96 -3.55 2.69 10.45
N PHE A 97 -2.59 1.80 10.71
CA PHE A 97 -2.71 0.80 11.77
C PHE A 97 -2.71 1.43 13.15
N LEU A 98 -1.87 2.45 13.40
CA LEU A 98 -1.91 3.21 14.65
C LEU A 98 -3.28 3.88 14.84
N LEU A 99 -3.81 4.53 13.81
CA LEU A 99 -5.12 5.18 13.87
C LEU A 99 -6.24 4.19 14.20
N VAL A 100 -6.27 3.05 13.50
CA VAL A 100 -7.27 1.99 13.77
C VAL A 100 -7.12 1.46 15.19
N GLY A 101 -5.90 1.21 15.65
CA GLY A 101 -5.62 0.76 17.02
C GLY A 101 -6.09 1.77 18.07
N ILE A 102 -5.81 3.05 17.85
CA ILE A 102 -6.26 4.13 18.75
C ILE A 102 -7.80 4.20 18.81
N LEU A 103 -8.48 4.17 17.66
CA LEU A 103 -9.94 4.21 17.61
C LEU A 103 -10.56 2.98 18.29
N ALA A 104 -10.00 1.79 18.07
CA ALA A 104 -10.43 0.57 18.76
C ALA A 104 -10.25 0.66 20.28
N ALA A 105 -9.10 1.20 20.74
CA ALA A 105 -8.80 1.41 22.16
C ALA A 105 -9.75 2.45 22.79
N LEU A 106 -10.06 3.52 22.07
CA LEU A 106 -11.04 4.53 22.52
C LEU A 106 -12.46 3.95 22.62
N TYR A 107 -12.82 3.08 21.68
CA TYR A 107 -14.12 2.38 21.73
C TYR A 107 -14.18 1.39 22.89
N GLU A 108 -13.17 0.54 23.06
CA GLU A 108 -13.09 -0.44 24.17
C GLU A 108 -13.13 0.26 25.53
N ARG A 109 -12.46 1.41 25.67
CA ARG A 109 -12.44 2.25 26.86
C ARG A 109 -13.84 2.67 27.34
N GLN A 110 -14.84 2.74 26.45
CA GLN A 110 -16.23 3.06 26.87
C GLN A 110 -16.80 1.99 27.79
N THR A 111 -16.34 0.75 27.65
CA THR A 111 -16.78 -0.39 28.47
C THR A 111 -15.86 -0.60 29.67
N SER A 112 -14.54 -0.66 29.46
CA SER A 112 -13.57 -0.95 30.54
C SER A 112 -13.33 0.25 31.46
N GLY A 113 -13.51 1.47 30.97
CA GLY A 113 -13.11 2.71 31.65
C GLY A 113 -11.62 2.98 31.61
N LYS A 114 -10.80 2.13 30.97
CA LYS A 114 -9.34 2.19 30.97
C LYS A 114 -8.79 2.48 29.56
N GLY A 115 -7.71 3.23 29.51
CA GLY A 115 -6.88 3.33 28.31
C GLY A 115 -5.96 2.12 28.14
N GLN A 116 -5.24 2.10 27.04
CA GLN A 116 -4.27 1.04 26.76
C GLN A 116 -3.15 1.56 25.85
N VAL A 117 -2.07 0.79 25.75
CA VAL A 117 -0.97 1.07 24.82
C VAL A 117 -1.31 0.45 23.47
N VAL A 118 -1.15 1.26 22.42
CA VAL A 118 -1.22 0.81 21.03
C VAL A 118 0.19 0.88 20.46
N ASP A 119 0.81 -0.25 20.22
CA ASP A 119 2.13 -0.38 19.60
C ASP A 119 1.95 -0.71 18.12
N ALA A 120 2.29 0.24 17.25
CA ALA A 120 2.19 0.10 15.80
C ALA A 120 3.60 0.13 15.19
N ALA A 121 4.06 -1.02 14.72
CA ALA A 121 5.32 -1.13 13.98
C ALA A 121 5.07 -1.12 12.47
N MET A 122 5.78 -0.26 11.75
CA MET A 122 5.62 -0.12 10.29
C MET A 122 5.94 -1.42 9.55
N VAL A 123 6.91 -2.21 10.03
CA VAL A 123 7.23 -3.52 9.45
C VAL A 123 6.08 -4.52 9.59
N ASP A 124 5.38 -4.50 10.72
CA ASP A 124 4.27 -5.42 10.98
C ASP A 124 3.05 -5.05 10.14
N GLY A 125 2.65 -3.78 10.17
CA GLY A 125 1.50 -3.33 9.40
C GLY A 125 1.72 -3.45 7.89
N SER A 126 2.92 -3.11 7.38
CA SER A 126 3.23 -3.33 5.95
C SER A 126 3.26 -4.82 5.58
N SER A 127 3.59 -5.70 6.52
CA SER A 127 3.47 -7.16 6.32
C SER A 127 2.02 -7.61 6.16
N VAL A 128 1.09 -7.00 6.90
CA VAL A 128 -0.35 -7.25 6.71
C VAL A 128 -0.82 -6.79 5.34
N LEU A 129 -0.31 -5.66 4.83
CA LEU A 129 -0.68 -5.17 3.49
C LEU A 129 -0.31 -6.13 2.36
N VAL A 130 0.78 -6.89 2.48
CA VAL A 130 1.21 -7.88 1.46
C VAL A 130 0.74 -9.29 1.73
N GLN A 131 -0.13 -9.51 2.72
CA GLN A 131 -0.56 -10.84 3.11
C GLN A 131 -1.26 -11.60 1.98
N MET A 132 -2.00 -10.90 1.10
CA MET A 132 -2.62 -11.48 -0.08
C MET A 132 -1.56 -12.06 -1.04
N MET A 133 -0.45 -11.35 -1.27
CA MET A 133 0.66 -11.82 -2.12
C MET A 133 1.35 -13.04 -1.50
N TRP A 134 1.52 -13.09 -0.19
CA TRP A 134 2.01 -14.28 0.49
C TRP A 134 1.07 -15.48 0.34
N ALA A 135 -0.24 -15.25 0.46
CA ALA A 135 -1.24 -16.32 0.24
C ALA A 135 -1.19 -16.83 -1.21
N PHE A 136 -1.12 -15.93 -2.19
CA PHE A 136 -0.98 -16.31 -3.60
C PHE A 136 0.35 -17.05 -3.86
N ARG A 137 1.44 -16.59 -3.26
CA ARG A 137 2.73 -17.28 -3.34
C ARG A 137 2.66 -18.70 -2.78
N ALA A 138 2.00 -18.88 -1.63
CA ALA A 138 1.83 -20.19 -1.00
C ALA A 138 0.97 -21.17 -1.82
N THR A 139 0.04 -20.66 -2.60
CA THR A 139 -0.85 -21.45 -3.48
C THR A 139 -0.33 -21.60 -4.91
N GLY A 140 0.84 -21.01 -5.24
CA GLY A 140 1.42 -21.07 -6.58
C GLY A 140 0.83 -20.07 -7.58
N LEU A 141 -0.02 -19.15 -7.12
CA LEU A 141 -0.63 -18.10 -7.95
C LEU A 141 0.22 -16.83 -8.08
N TRP A 142 1.36 -16.78 -7.39
CA TRP A 142 2.31 -15.66 -7.44
C TRP A 142 3.74 -16.17 -7.61
N SER A 143 4.45 -15.62 -8.58
CA SER A 143 5.88 -15.84 -8.78
C SER A 143 6.69 -14.76 -8.04
N ASP A 144 7.84 -15.12 -7.50
CA ASP A 144 8.81 -14.16 -6.96
C ASP A 144 9.51 -13.35 -8.08
N GLU A 145 9.39 -13.75 -9.35
CA GLU A 145 9.80 -12.92 -10.47
C GLU A 145 8.85 -11.73 -10.60
N ARG A 146 9.38 -10.52 -10.55
CA ARG A 146 8.63 -9.27 -10.64
C ARG A 146 8.15 -9.00 -12.07
N GLY A 147 6.94 -8.42 -12.22
CA GLY A 147 6.41 -8.02 -13.53
C GLY A 147 5.95 -9.20 -14.40
N VAL A 148 5.58 -10.31 -13.76
CA VAL A 148 5.03 -11.49 -14.45
C VAL A 148 3.70 -11.96 -13.85
N ASN A 149 3.26 -11.32 -12.76
CA ASN A 149 2.02 -11.65 -12.06
C ASN A 149 0.87 -10.75 -12.51
N MET A 150 -0.32 -11.03 -12.04
CA MET A 150 -1.53 -10.30 -12.44
C MET A 150 -1.50 -8.82 -12.02
N LEU A 151 -0.97 -8.49 -10.83
CA LEU A 151 -1.08 -7.15 -10.23
C LEU A 151 0.24 -6.35 -10.23
N ASP A 152 1.29 -6.88 -10.86
CA ASP A 152 2.63 -6.28 -10.86
C ASP A 152 3.12 -5.88 -12.27
N THR A 153 2.19 -5.53 -13.15
CA THR A 153 2.41 -5.21 -14.57
C THR A 153 2.64 -6.43 -15.48
N GLY A 154 2.53 -7.66 -14.98
CA GLY A 154 2.62 -8.86 -15.81
C GLY A 154 1.42 -9.00 -16.74
N ALA A 155 0.21 -8.83 -16.21
CA ALA A 155 -1.02 -8.91 -17.01
C ALA A 155 -1.21 -7.65 -17.88
N PRO A 156 -1.47 -7.81 -19.20
CA PRO A 156 -1.71 -6.68 -20.10
C PRO A 156 -2.94 -5.85 -19.77
N TYR A 157 -3.89 -6.43 -19.05
CA TYR A 157 -5.11 -5.76 -18.61
C TYR A 157 -4.98 -5.12 -17.22
N TYR A 158 -3.79 -5.15 -16.61
CA TYR A 158 -3.48 -4.48 -15.35
C TYR A 158 -2.10 -3.80 -15.43
N ASP A 159 -2.03 -2.69 -16.15
CA ASP A 159 -0.78 -1.97 -16.41
C ASP A 159 -1.03 -0.52 -16.82
N THR A 160 0.05 0.19 -17.09
CA THR A 160 0.05 1.54 -17.68
C THR A 160 0.60 1.49 -19.09
N TYR A 161 0.02 2.30 -20.00
CA TYR A 161 0.40 2.38 -21.40
C TYR A 161 0.73 3.81 -21.79
N GLU A 162 1.79 3.97 -22.58
CA GLU A 162 2.21 5.28 -23.08
C GLU A 162 1.34 5.70 -24.27
N CYS A 163 0.86 6.95 -24.21
CA CYS A 163 0.07 7.60 -25.23
C CYS A 163 0.96 8.37 -26.21
N SER A 164 0.40 8.82 -27.35
CA SER A 164 1.16 9.57 -28.37
C SER A 164 1.81 10.86 -27.90
N ASP A 165 1.33 11.42 -26.78
CA ASP A 165 1.84 12.65 -26.17
C ASP A 165 2.87 12.41 -25.05
N GLY A 166 3.33 11.15 -24.88
CA GLY A 166 4.28 10.76 -23.83
C GLY A 166 3.69 10.71 -22.43
N ARG A 167 2.37 10.84 -22.29
CA ARG A 167 1.63 10.64 -21.04
C ARG A 167 1.09 9.22 -20.99
N TYR A 168 0.42 8.86 -19.90
CA TYR A 168 0.03 7.47 -19.64
C TYR A 168 -1.46 7.32 -19.36
N ILE A 169 -1.98 6.17 -19.79
CA ILE A 169 -3.28 5.61 -19.35
C ILE A 169 -2.98 4.38 -18.49
N SER A 170 -3.70 4.23 -17.40
CA SER A 170 -3.77 2.97 -16.65
C SER A 170 -4.98 2.16 -17.10
N VAL A 171 -4.83 0.83 -17.12
CA VAL A 171 -5.94 -0.11 -17.27
C VAL A 171 -5.95 -1.09 -16.10
N GLY A 172 -7.14 -1.52 -15.69
CA GLY A 172 -7.31 -2.43 -14.54
C GLY A 172 -8.50 -3.39 -14.73
N ALA A 173 -8.74 -3.84 -15.97
CA ALA A 173 -9.90 -4.63 -16.38
C ALA A 173 -9.70 -6.13 -16.07
N ILE A 174 -9.75 -6.50 -14.79
CA ILE A 174 -9.46 -7.87 -14.33
C ILE A 174 -10.61 -8.81 -14.69
N GLU A 175 -11.86 -8.44 -14.42
CA GLU A 175 -13.04 -9.25 -14.64
C GLU A 175 -13.33 -9.40 -16.15
N PRO A 176 -13.78 -10.57 -16.62
CA PRO A 176 -13.98 -10.84 -18.06
C PRO A 176 -14.91 -9.84 -18.75
N GLN A 177 -15.94 -9.35 -18.07
CA GLN A 177 -16.88 -8.36 -18.62
C GLN A 177 -16.21 -6.99 -18.82
N PHE A 178 -15.37 -6.56 -17.87
CA PHE A 178 -14.65 -5.30 -17.97
C PHE A 178 -13.52 -5.39 -19.00
N TYR A 179 -12.87 -6.55 -19.11
CA TYR A 179 -11.89 -6.81 -20.14
C TYR A 179 -12.52 -6.78 -21.54
N ALA A 180 -13.70 -7.40 -21.73
CA ALA A 180 -14.41 -7.35 -23.00
C ALA A 180 -14.74 -5.90 -23.40
N GLU A 181 -15.20 -5.08 -22.46
CA GLU A 181 -15.46 -3.65 -22.70
C GLU A 181 -14.17 -2.86 -22.99
N LEU A 182 -13.08 -3.14 -22.31
CA LEU A 182 -11.77 -2.54 -22.61
C LEU A 182 -11.35 -2.83 -24.06
N ILE A 183 -11.44 -4.09 -24.49
CA ILE A 183 -11.10 -4.51 -25.87
C ILE A 183 -12.00 -3.83 -26.91
N GLU A 184 -13.29 -3.70 -26.62
CA GLU A 184 -14.23 -2.96 -27.49
C GLU A 184 -13.87 -1.47 -27.57
N LYS A 185 -13.62 -0.80 -26.43
CA LYS A 185 -13.24 0.62 -26.37
C LYS A 185 -11.91 0.91 -27.07
N LEU A 186 -10.99 -0.04 -27.06
CA LEU A 186 -9.75 0.02 -27.82
C LEU A 186 -9.96 -0.23 -29.34
N GLY A 187 -11.16 -0.62 -29.78
CA GLY A 187 -11.42 -0.98 -31.16
C GLY A 187 -10.80 -2.32 -31.57
N LEU A 188 -10.50 -3.19 -30.63
CA LEU A 188 -9.83 -4.48 -30.82
C LEU A 188 -10.81 -5.68 -30.83
N GLY A 189 -12.12 -5.47 -30.74
CA GLY A 189 -13.13 -6.52 -30.62
C GLY A 189 -13.19 -7.52 -31.78
N GLY A 190 -12.58 -7.23 -32.94
CA GLY A 190 -12.45 -8.15 -34.06
C GLY A 190 -11.06 -8.72 -34.27
N ALA A 191 -10.11 -8.41 -33.40
CA ALA A 191 -8.73 -8.88 -33.50
C ALA A 191 -8.58 -10.33 -32.98
N ASP A 192 -7.67 -11.09 -33.59
CA ASP A 192 -7.29 -12.43 -33.11
C ASP A 192 -6.32 -12.28 -31.93
N LEU A 193 -6.88 -12.06 -30.72
CA LEU A 193 -6.12 -11.86 -29.50
C LEU A 193 -6.00 -13.17 -28.70
N PRO A 194 -4.87 -13.38 -28.00
CA PRO A 194 -4.77 -14.43 -27.00
C PRO A 194 -5.85 -14.32 -25.91
N ASP A 195 -6.18 -15.46 -25.28
CA ASP A 195 -7.09 -15.47 -24.13
C ASP A 195 -6.54 -14.59 -23.00
N GLN A 196 -7.43 -13.87 -22.34
CA GLN A 196 -7.10 -12.96 -21.25
C GLN A 196 -6.23 -13.64 -20.17
N ASN A 197 -6.52 -14.89 -19.84
CA ASN A 197 -5.91 -15.63 -18.74
C ASN A 197 -4.74 -16.54 -19.19
N ASP A 198 -4.40 -16.56 -20.47
CA ASP A 198 -3.23 -17.29 -20.96
C ASP A 198 -1.95 -16.51 -20.64
N MET A 199 -1.45 -16.70 -19.43
CA MET A 199 -0.25 -16.04 -18.91
C MET A 199 0.98 -16.25 -19.81
N ALA A 200 1.07 -17.39 -20.49
CA ALA A 200 2.19 -17.69 -21.38
C ALA A 200 2.21 -16.76 -22.61
N ARG A 201 1.03 -16.28 -23.02
CA ARG A 201 0.84 -15.39 -24.17
C ARG A 201 0.61 -13.93 -23.79
N TRP A 202 0.70 -13.55 -22.53
CA TRP A 202 0.60 -12.13 -22.12
C TRP A 202 1.57 -11.18 -22.84
N PRO A 203 2.84 -11.55 -23.14
CA PRO A 203 3.71 -10.69 -23.94
C PRO A 203 3.16 -10.40 -25.34
N GLU A 204 2.50 -11.39 -25.99
CA GLU A 204 1.85 -11.23 -27.28
C GLU A 204 0.57 -10.39 -27.15
N LEU A 205 -0.27 -10.68 -26.15
CA LEU A 205 -1.50 -9.94 -25.89
C LEU A 205 -1.22 -8.44 -25.63
N ARG A 206 -0.10 -8.11 -24.98
CA ARG A 206 0.32 -6.73 -24.68
C ARG A 206 0.55 -5.88 -25.92
N ALA A 207 0.98 -6.46 -27.01
CA ALA A 207 1.36 -5.72 -28.22
C ALA A 207 0.19 -4.90 -28.79
N ALA A 208 -1.01 -5.48 -28.91
CA ALA A 208 -2.16 -4.82 -29.50
C ALA A 208 -2.65 -3.58 -28.70
N PRO A 209 -2.88 -3.65 -27.37
CA PRO A 209 -3.16 -2.46 -26.57
C PRO A 209 -2.05 -1.42 -26.65
N THR A 210 -0.77 -1.80 -26.58
CA THR A 210 0.37 -0.88 -26.68
C THR A 210 0.34 -0.08 -27.97
N GLU A 211 0.23 -0.77 -29.11
CA GLU A 211 0.18 -0.12 -30.43
C GLU A 211 -1.06 0.76 -30.59
N THR A 212 -2.18 0.34 -30.02
CA THR A 212 -3.44 1.08 -30.14
C THR A 212 -3.44 2.34 -29.30
N ILE A 213 -3.03 2.25 -28.04
CA ILE A 213 -3.00 3.39 -27.12
C ILE A 213 -2.00 4.45 -27.58
N ALA A 214 -0.86 4.05 -28.14
CA ALA A 214 0.14 4.97 -28.68
C ALA A 214 -0.33 5.82 -29.87
N LYS A 215 -1.49 5.54 -30.48
CA LYS A 215 -2.03 6.31 -31.64
C LYS A 215 -2.68 7.63 -31.25
N HIS A 216 -3.12 7.76 -30.01
CA HIS A 216 -3.83 8.94 -29.52
C HIS A 216 -3.23 9.47 -28.23
N ASP A 217 -3.52 10.73 -27.91
CA ASP A 217 -3.08 11.35 -26.67
C ASP A 217 -3.87 10.83 -25.45
N ARG A 218 -3.38 11.13 -24.26
CA ARG A 218 -4.00 10.70 -22.99
C ARG A 218 -5.43 11.21 -22.84
N ASP A 219 -5.70 12.44 -23.24
CA ASP A 219 -7.00 13.08 -23.03
C ASP A 219 -8.06 12.51 -23.98
N HIS A 220 -7.65 12.05 -25.18
CA HIS A 220 -8.50 11.23 -26.06
C HIS A 220 -8.94 9.95 -25.32
N TRP A 221 -8.01 9.17 -24.77
CA TRP A 221 -8.33 7.92 -24.06
C TRP A 221 -9.14 8.19 -22.80
N ALA A 222 -8.87 9.25 -22.06
CA ALA A 222 -9.69 9.66 -20.92
C ALA A 222 -11.16 9.88 -21.33
N THR A 223 -11.38 10.43 -22.55
CA THR A 223 -12.73 10.62 -23.09
C THR A 223 -13.37 9.30 -23.52
N VAL A 224 -12.60 8.41 -24.17
CA VAL A 224 -13.08 7.08 -24.63
C VAL A 224 -13.53 6.21 -23.45
N PHE A 225 -12.79 6.23 -22.34
CA PHE A 225 -13.11 5.43 -21.16
C PHE A 225 -14.12 6.09 -20.21
N ALA A 226 -14.43 7.37 -20.40
CA ALA A 226 -15.37 8.09 -19.53
C ALA A 226 -16.76 7.42 -19.55
N GLY A 227 -17.31 7.16 -18.34
CA GLY A 227 -18.64 6.58 -18.18
C GLY A 227 -18.77 5.13 -18.66
N SER A 228 -17.64 4.40 -18.73
CA SER A 228 -17.60 2.98 -19.07
C SER A 228 -17.00 2.14 -17.94
N ASP A 229 -17.25 0.83 -17.97
CA ASP A 229 -16.66 -0.14 -17.04
C ASP A 229 -15.36 -0.78 -17.59
N ALA A 230 -14.75 -0.18 -18.60
CA ALA A 230 -13.48 -0.64 -19.19
C ALA A 230 -12.27 -0.53 -18.24
N CYS A 231 -12.45 0.01 -17.05
CA CYS A 231 -11.42 0.22 -16.03
C CYS A 231 -10.17 0.95 -16.56
N GLY A 232 -10.38 1.92 -17.46
CA GLY A 232 -9.32 2.79 -18.01
C GLY A 232 -9.35 4.18 -17.38
N ALA A 233 -8.18 4.73 -17.00
CA ALA A 233 -8.09 6.06 -16.40
C ALA A 233 -6.81 6.80 -16.80
N PRO A 234 -6.85 8.14 -16.94
CA PRO A 234 -5.66 8.93 -17.19
C PRO A 234 -4.75 8.96 -15.95
N VAL A 235 -3.45 8.74 -16.15
CA VAL A 235 -2.46 8.96 -15.10
C VAL A 235 -2.19 10.45 -14.99
N LEU A 236 -2.62 11.05 -13.88
CA LEU A 236 -2.49 12.48 -13.62
C LEU A 236 -1.29 12.79 -12.75
N ALA A 237 -0.67 13.96 -12.96
CA ALA A 237 0.30 14.51 -12.05
C ALA A 237 -0.39 15.17 -10.84
N LEU A 238 0.39 15.53 -9.82
CA LEU A 238 -0.12 16.17 -8.59
C LEU A 238 -0.46 17.66 -8.75
N ASN A 239 -0.22 18.25 -9.93
CA ASN A 239 -0.49 19.66 -10.26
C ASN A 239 -1.79 19.85 -11.02
#